data_dcce56f7626da39dd5e781026da98047
#
_entry.id   dcce56f7626da39dd5e781026da98047
#
_cell.length_a   1.000
_cell.length_b   1.000
_cell.length_c   1.000
_cell.angle_alpha   90.00
_cell.angle_beta   90.00
_cell.angle_gamma   90.00
#
_symmetry.space_group_name_H-M   'P 1'
#
loop_
_entity.id
_entity.type
_entity.pdbx_description
1 polymer ?
#
loop_
_entity_poly.entity_id
_entity_poly.type
_entity_poly.pdbx_seq_one_letter_code
_entity_poly.pdbx_strand_id
1 'polypeptide(L)'
;MDVVGDNSADRVWIFSKSGTTYGFDSGWDGRKIGDENSAQLYVTSSDSSKLQVATVPSMNSVAVGFVPIADGSYTLEFALSKGLSNDQIYLNDLLTGKKQQIVNGGSYTFKAEKGESAGRFTLSDVSGSSSAFSDDEALISVTAENGNIKVVNASASSCSVFIADEKGNPVRRLEVKANGTETIEGISSGVYVIRLQNAAVDDIRQVTVGGN
;
A
#
# COMPACT_ATOMS: atom_id res chain seq x y z
N MET A 1 7.68 11.75 -7.38
CA MET A 1 8.49 10.52 -7.22
C MET A 1 8.75 9.95 -8.59
N ASP A 2 9.99 9.66 -8.86
CA ASP A 2 10.45 9.10 -10.14
C ASP A 2 10.95 7.68 -9.92
N VAL A 3 10.79 6.82 -10.91
CA VAL A 3 11.49 5.53 -10.96
C VAL A 3 12.48 5.56 -12.12
N VAL A 4 13.70 5.11 -11.86
CA VAL A 4 14.78 4.99 -12.85
C VAL A 4 15.31 3.56 -12.81
N GLY A 5 15.47 2.95 -13.99
CA GLY A 5 16.09 1.65 -14.20
C GLY A 5 16.89 1.66 -15.50
N ASP A 6 17.51 0.55 -15.87
CA ASP A 6 18.27 0.45 -17.10
C ASP A 6 17.38 0.81 -18.32
N ASN A 7 17.70 1.95 -18.96
CA ASN A 7 16.99 2.50 -20.12
C ASN A 7 15.48 2.76 -19.95
N SER A 8 15.02 2.91 -18.72
CA SER A 8 13.61 3.14 -18.42
C SER A 8 13.46 4.12 -17.26
N ALA A 9 12.55 5.08 -17.42
CA ALA A 9 12.18 6.03 -16.37
C ALA A 9 10.69 6.34 -16.46
N ASP A 10 10.08 6.60 -15.31
CA ASP A 10 8.70 7.05 -15.21
C ASP A 10 8.50 7.92 -13.97
N ARG A 11 7.41 8.66 -13.91
CA ARG A 11 7.12 9.62 -12.85
C ARG A 11 5.67 9.57 -12.41
N VAL A 12 5.45 9.72 -11.11
CA VAL A 12 4.14 9.98 -10.52
C VAL A 12 4.19 11.22 -9.64
N TRP A 13 3.15 12.06 -9.72
CA TRP A 13 2.95 13.19 -8.81
C TRP A 13 1.85 12.84 -7.81
N ILE A 14 2.17 13.06 -6.53
CA ILE A 14 1.24 12.80 -5.43
C ILE A 14 1.12 14.07 -4.59
N PHE A 15 -0.09 14.58 -4.48
CA PHE A 15 -0.42 15.77 -3.73
C PHE A 15 -1.37 15.42 -2.58
N SER A 16 -1.27 16.16 -1.47
CA SER A 16 -2.23 16.06 -0.38
C SER A 16 -3.10 17.30 -0.34
N LYS A 17 -4.43 17.09 -0.25
CA LYS A 17 -5.42 18.17 -0.17
C LYS A 17 -6.66 17.70 0.57
N SER A 18 -7.08 18.47 1.58
CA SER A 18 -8.36 18.20 2.26
C SER A 18 -9.54 18.36 1.30
N GLY A 19 -10.54 17.49 1.42
CA GLY A 19 -11.74 17.50 0.60
C GLY A 19 -11.61 16.70 -0.71
N THR A 20 -10.47 16.06 -0.96
CA THR A 20 -10.33 15.03 -2.00
C THR A 20 -10.58 13.63 -1.42
N THR A 21 -10.56 12.60 -2.27
CA THR A 21 -10.77 11.21 -1.88
C THR A 21 -9.54 10.36 -2.23
N TYR A 22 -9.56 9.06 -1.89
CA TYR A 22 -8.58 8.10 -2.42
C TYR A 22 -9.05 7.46 -3.74
N GLY A 23 -10.25 7.80 -4.23
CA GLY A 23 -10.76 7.45 -5.55
C GLY A 23 -10.25 8.41 -6.63
N PHE A 24 -10.79 8.30 -7.84
CA PHE A 24 -10.52 9.27 -8.90
C PHE A 24 -11.35 10.54 -8.72
N ASP A 25 -10.69 11.64 -8.43
CA ASP A 25 -11.30 12.96 -8.29
C ASP A 25 -11.14 13.78 -9.58
N SER A 26 -12.23 13.96 -10.31
CA SER A 26 -12.23 14.76 -11.55
C SER A 26 -11.76 16.19 -11.27
N GLY A 27 -10.82 16.67 -12.08
CA GLY A 27 -10.22 18.00 -11.95
C GLY A 27 -9.02 18.08 -11.01
N TRP A 28 -8.75 17.03 -10.23
CA TRP A 28 -7.57 16.93 -9.36
C TRP A 28 -6.60 15.82 -9.80
N ASP A 29 -7.13 14.76 -10.39
CA ASP A 29 -6.36 13.57 -10.74
C ASP A 29 -6.16 13.45 -12.25
N GLY A 30 -5.03 12.86 -12.61
CA GLY A 30 -4.70 12.50 -13.98
C GLY A 30 -4.47 11.00 -14.12
N ARG A 31 -5.20 10.36 -15.04
CA ARG A 31 -5.02 8.93 -15.31
C ARG A 31 -3.64 8.65 -15.87
N LYS A 32 -3.10 7.49 -15.53
CA LYS A 32 -1.86 6.97 -16.09
C LYS A 32 -2.02 6.69 -17.58
N ILE A 33 -1.13 7.26 -18.39
CA ILE A 33 -0.95 6.89 -19.79
C ILE A 33 0.17 5.85 -19.79
N GLY A 34 -0.18 4.58 -20.06
CA GLY A 34 0.77 3.49 -20.06
C GLY A 34 1.68 3.51 -21.30
N ASP A 35 2.92 3.07 -21.13
CA ASP A 35 3.87 2.75 -22.19
C ASP A 35 4.40 1.34 -21.92
N GLU A 36 4.09 0.40 -22.82
CA GLU A 36 4.51 -1.01 -22.68
C GLU A 36 6.03 -1.19 -22.80
N ASN A 37 6.74 -0.18 -23.31
CA ASN A 37 8.18 -0.21 -23.50
C ASN A 37 8.95 0.47 -22.34
N SER A 38 8.26 0.86 -21.28
CA SER A 38 8.85 1.52 -20.12
C SER A 38 8.33 0.95 -18.82
N ALA A 39 9.15 0.99 -17.77
CA ALA A 39 8.67 0.71 -16.43
C ALA A 39 7.54 1.68 -16.07
N GLN A 40 6.55 1.22 -15.31
CA GLN A 40 5.38 2.01 -14.97
C GLN A 40 5.34 2.29 -13.46
N LEU A 41 5.18 3.56 -13.11
CA LEU A 41 4.97 4.04 -11.75
C LEU A 41 3.67 4.82 -11.67
N TYR A 42 2.79 4.50 -10.73
CA TYR A 42 1.49 5.13 -10.60
C TYR A 42 0.92 5.00 -9.18
N VAL A 43 -0.08 5.80 -8.84
CA VAL A 43 -0.92 5.56 -7.67
C VAL A 43 -2.10 4.68 -8.09
N THR A 44 -2.40 3.67 -7.29
CA THR A 44 -3.63 2.89 -7.42
C THR A 44 -4.69 3.50 -6.51
N SER A 45 -5.71 4.09 -7.10
CA SER A 45 -6.82 4.67 -6.36
C SER A 45 -7.77 3.61 -5.77
N SER A 46 -8.63 4.00 -4.83
CA SER A 46 -9.58 3.07 -4.19
C SER A 46 -10.61 2.48 -5.16
N ASP A 47 -10.84 3.11 -6.31
CA ASP A 47 -11.66 2.61 -7.41
C ASP A 47 -10.86 1.82 -8.46
N SER A 48 -9.62 1.42 -8.12
CA SER A 48 -8.70 0.66 -8.98
C SER A 48 -8.21 1.40 -10.23
N SER A 49 -8.39 2.71 -10.31
CA SER A 49 -7.80 3.52 -11.37
C SER A 49 -6.30 3.68 -11.17
N LYS A 50 -5.53 3.64 -12.26
CA LYS A 50 -4.09 3.97 -12.25
C LYS A 50 -3.93 5.46 -12.52
N LEU A 51 -3.25 6.17 -11.61
CA LEU A 51 -3.10 7.62 -11.66
C LEU A 51 -1.64 8.02 -11.85
N GLN A 52 -1.38 8.89 -12.82
CA GLN A 52 -0.09 9.58 -13.02
C GLN A 52 0.03 10.78 -12.09
N VAL A 53 -1.10 11.45 -11.85
CA VAL A 53 -1.26 12.53 -10.88
C VAL A 53 -2.35 12.10 -9.92
N ALA A 54 -2.04 12.03 -8.65
CA ALA A 54 -2.99 11.68 -7.59
C ALA A 54 -3.05 12.81 -6.56
N THR A 55 -4.25 13.23 -6.20
CA THR A 55 -4.50 14.20 -5.14
C THR A 55 -5.32 13.53 -4.05
N VAL A 56 -4.68 13.20 -2.94
CA VAL A 56 -5.25 12.39 -1.86
C VAL A 56 -5.53 13.24 -0.61
N PRO A 57 -6.45 12.82 0.28
CA PRO A 57 -6.75 13.59 1.49
C PRO A 57 -5.57 13.61 2.48
N SER A 58 -4.76 12.57 2.50
CA SER A 58 -3.51 12.48 3.25
C SER A 58 -2.51 11.55 2.56
N MET A 59 -1.22 11.63 2.92
CA MET A 59 -0.19 10.72 2.40
C MET A 59 -0.23 9.34 3.06
N ASN A 60 -1.12 9.12 4.01
CA ASN A 60 -1.24 7.85 4.69
C ASN A 60 -1.99 6.82 3.83
N SER A 61 -1.44 5.60 3.77
CA SER A 61 -2.03 4.46 3.02
C SER A 61 -2.19 4.67 1.52
N VAL A 62 -1.38 5.53 0.90
CA VAL A 62 -1.39 5.72 -0.56
C VAL A 62 -0.73 4.52 -1.23
N ALA A 63 -1.50 3.76 -2.00
CA ALA A 63 -0.99 2.61 -2.75
C ALA A 63 -0.22 3.07 -3.99
N VAL A 64 1.07 2.72 -4.08
CA VAL A 64 1.93 3.05 -5.21
C VAL A 64 2.25 1.77 -5.99
N GLY A 65 1.76 1.71 -7.21
CA GLY A 65 1.99 0.61 -8.13
C GLY A 65 3.26 0.80 -8.94
N PHE A 66 3.99 -0.30 -9.12
CA PHE A 66 5.17 -0.36 -9.96
C PHE A 66 5.12 -1.60 -10.85
N VAL A 67 5.41 -1.44 -12.14
CA VAL A 67 5.52 -2.55 -13.10
C VAL A 67 6.89 -2.46 -13.77
N PRO A 68 7.80 -3.42 -13.50
CA PRO A 68 9.09 -3.48 -14.16
C PRO A 68 8.96 -3.89 -15.62
N ILE A 69 9.82 -3.37 -16.50
CA ILE A 69 9.88 -3.80 -17.90
C ILE A 69 10.74 -5.04 -18.08
N ALA A 70 11.75 -5.21 -17.23
CA ALA A 70 12.70 -6.33 -17.21
C ALA A 70 13.12 -6.63 -15.78
N ASP A 71 13.73 -7.80 -15.60
CA ASP A 71 14.42 -8.12 -14.35
C ASP A 71 15.59 -7.17 -14.15
N GLY A 72 15.72 -6.59 -12.96
CA GLY A 72 16.80 -5.67 -12.73
C GLY A 72 16.71 -4.86 -11.44
N SER A 73 17.60 -3.88 -11.35
CA SER A 73 17.62 -2.92 -10.27
C SER A 73 16.95 -1.63 -10.69
N TYR A 74 16.06 -1.14 -9.85
CA TYR A 74 15.33 0.11 -10.03
C TYR A 74 15.55 1.02 -8.84
N THR A 75 15.50 2.32 -9.08
CA THR A 75 15.65 3.32 -8.01
C THR A 75 14.46 4.27 -8.05
N LEU A 76 13.78 4.40 -6.92
CA LEU A 76 12.83 5.49 -6.69
C LEU A 76 13.58 6.72 -6.22
N GLU A 77 13.37 7.85 -6.87
CA GLU A 77 13.93 9.14 -6.51
C GLU A 77 12.82 10.06 -5.99
N PHE A 78 13.10 10.79 -4.90
CA PHE A 78 12.11 11.59 -4.20
C PHE A 78 12.38 13.08 -4.38
N ALA A 79 11.37 13.80 -4.87
CA ALA A 79 11.35 15.26 -4.88
C ALA A 79 10.14 15.75 -4.07
N LEU A 80 10.37 16.48 -2.99
CA LEU A 80 9.34 17.07 -2.16
C LEU A 80 9.14 18.54 -2.49
N SER A 81 7.88 18.99 -2.53
CA SER A 81 7.56 20.41 -2.59
C SER A 81 7.84 21.08 -1.24
N LYS A 82 8.10 22.39 -1.25
CA LYS A 82 8.46 23.17 -0.05
C LYS A 82 7.43 23.10 1.10
N GLY A 83 6.19 22.71 0.84
CA GLY A 83 5.15 22.56 1.86
C GLY A 83 5.17 21.24 2.61
N LEU A 84 5.85 20.22 2.08
CA LEU A 84 5.91 18.87 2.65
C LEU A 84 7.21 18.59 3.42
N SER A 85 8.10 19.58 3.54
CA SER A 85 9.45 19.39 4.12
C SER A 85 9.46 19.03 5.62
N ASN A 86 8.36 19.21 6.33
CA ASN A 86 8.23 18.89 7.76
C ASN A 86 7.40 17.62 8.02
N ASP A 87 6.77 17.05 6.99
CA ASP A 87 5.96 15.85 7.14
C ASP A 87 6.89 14.63 7.07
N GLN A 88 6.77 13.76 8.06
CA GLN A 88 7.50 12.50 8.05
C GLN A 88 6.72 11.50 7.19
N ILE A 89 7.04 11.50 5.90
CA ILE A 89 6.46 10.56 4.93
C ILE A 89 7.43 9.39 4.76
N TYR A 90 6.89 8.19 4.75
CA TYR A 90 7.65 6.95 4.57
C TYR A 90 7.14 6.18 3.36
N LEU A 91 8.07 5.59 2.62
CA LEU A 91 7.83 4.53 1.67
C LEU A 91 7.91 3.19 2.41
N ASN A 92 6.89 2.36 2.27
CA ASN A 92 6.91 0.99 2.75
C ASN A 92 7.00 0.06 1.53
N ASP A 93 8.04 -0.77 1.46
CA ASP A 93 8.17 -1.83 0.46
C ASP A 93 7.54 -3.10 1.04
N LEU A 94 6.36 -3.44 0.57
CA LEU A 94 5.56 -4.57 1.06
C LEU A 94 6.21 -5.93 0.74
N LEU A 95 7.04 -6.00 -0.31
CA LEU A 95 7.73 -7.23 -0.68
C LEU A 95 8.88 -7.56 0.27
N THR A 96 9.63 -6.53 0.69
CA THR A 96 10.83 -6.71 1.54
C THR A 96 10.58 -6.38 3.01
N GLY A 97 9.42 -5.79 3.35
CA GLY A 97 9.11 -5.28 4.68
C GLY A 97 9.94 -4.04 5.08
N LYS A 98 10.69 -3.45 4.15
CA LYS A 98 11.52 -2.28 4.43
C LYS A 98 10.67 -1.01 4.47
N LYS A 99 10.99 -0.13 5.44
CA LYS A 99 10.43 1.21 5.58
C LYS A 99 11.56 2.24 5.42
N GLN A 100 11.36 3.20 4.52
CA GLN A 100 12.32 4.27 4.20
C GLN A 100 11.66 5.63 4.33
N GLN A 101 12.24 6.54 5.11
CA GLN A 101 11.78 7.92 5.14
C GLN A 101 12.02 8.59 3.78
N ILE A 102 11.00 9.24 3.25
CA ILE A 102 11.08 10.05 2.04
C ILE A 102 11.64 11.43 2.42
N VAL A 103 12.81 11.76 1.88
CA VAL A 103 13.43 13.06 2.04
C VAL A 103 13.68 13.67 0.66
N ASN A 104 13.68 14.99 0.57
CA ASN A 104 13.95 15.66 -0.70
C ASN A 104 15.35 15.32 -1.22
N GLY A 105 15.46 14.86 -2.46
CA GLY A 105 16.70 14.37 -3.06
C GLY A 105 17.14 12.99 -2.58
N GLY A 106 16.37 12.32 -1.73
CA GLY A 106 16.62 10.93 -1.33
C GLY A 106 16.21 9.92 -2.39
N SER A 107 16.62 8.67 -2.19
CA SER A 107 16.30 7.57 -3.11
C SER A 107 16.14 6.24 -2.38
N TYR A 108 15.46 5.29 -3.04
CA TYR A 108 15.29 3.90 -2.60
C TYR A 108 15.57 2.96 -3.77
N THR A 109 16.61 2.14 -3.65
CA THR A 109 16.98 1.16 -4.67
C THR A 109 16.48 -0.24 -4.29
N PHE A 110 15.88 -0.94 -5.25
CA PHE A 110 15.32 -2.27 -5.08
C PHE A 110 15.49 -3.13 -6.34
N LYS A 111 15.38 -4.44 -6.18
CA LYS A 111 15.33 -5.39 -7.30
C LYS A 111 13.87 -5.70 -7.62
N ALA A 112 13.57 -5.89 -8.89
CA ALA A 112 12.26 -6.33 -9.36
C ALA A 112 12.41 -7.31 -10.52
N GLU A 113 11.43 -8.19 -10.67
CA GLU A 113 11.35 -9.19 -11.74
C GLU A 113 10.17 -8.89 -12.67
N LYS A 114 10.35 -9.12 -13.96
CA LYS A 114 9.28 -8.95 -14.94
C LYS A 114 8.09 -9.84 -14.60
N GLY A 115 6.90 -9.24 -14.51
CA GLY A 115 5.68 -9.94 -14.11
C GLY A 115 5.43 -9.96 -12.60
N GLU A 116 6.28 -9.32 -11.81
CA GLU A 116 6.03 -9.10 -10.38
C GLU A 116 4.72 -8.33 -10.14
N SER A 117 4.07 -8.60 -9.00
CA SER A 117 2.85 -7.89 -8.61
C SER A 117 3.08 -6.38 -8.52
N ALA A 118 2.20 -5.62 -9.16
CA ALA A 118 2.31 -4.17 -9.22
C ALA A 118 2.09 -3.45 -7.88
N GLY A 119 1.42 -4.09 -6.91
CA GLY A 119 1.06 -3.49 -5.61
C GLY A 119 2.18 -3.55 -4.57
N ARG A 120 3.39 -3.15 -4.94
CA ARG A 120 4.58 -3.32 -4.10
C ARG A 120 4.73 -2.27 -3.00
N PHE A 121 4.35 -1.03 -3.24
CA PHE A 121 4.67 0.06 -2.33
C PHE A 121 3.43 0.73 -1.73
N THR A 122 3.59 1.25 -0.51
CA THR A 122 2.64 2.20 0.07
C THR A 122 3.37 3.39 0.66
N LEU A 123 2.69 4.54 0.71
CA LEU A 123 3.15 5.67 1.50
C LEU A 123 2.43 5.68 2.85
N SER A 124 3.12 6.14 3.89
CA SER A 124 2.54 6.45 5.18
C SER A 124 3.07 7.79 5.70
N ASP A 125 2.25 8.56 6.38
CA ASP A 125 2.67 9.75 7.10
C ASP A 125 2.58 9.52 8.61
N VAL A 126 3.29 10.33 9.40
CA VAL A 126 3.28 10.26 10.87
C VAL A 126 2.35 11.31 11.48
N SER A 127 1.68 12.11 10.65
CA SER A 127 0.79 13.20 11.09
C SER A 127 -0.54 12.74 11.71
N GLY A 128 -0.72 11.45 11.92
CA GLY A 128 -1.90 10.89 12.58
C GLY A 128 -1.64 9.51 13.18
N SER A 129 -1.15 9.48 14.38
CA SER A 129 -0.83 8.29 15.18
C SER A 129 0.55 7.70 14.93
N SER A 130 1.42 7.99 15.87
CA SER A 130 2.57 7.16 16.20
C SER A 130 2.12 5.72 16.48
N SER A 131 2.14 4.87 15.50
CA SER A 131 2.50 3.50 15.74
C SER A 131 3.89 3.28 15.17
N ALA A 132 4.90 3.78 15.93
CA ALA A 132 6.07 2.98 16.07
C ALA A 132 5.55 1.56 16.32
N PHE A 133 6.02 0.58 15.57
CA PHE A 133 5.90 -0.81 15.96
C PHE A 133 6.72 -0.98 17.25
N SER A 134 6.16 -0.56 18.37
CA SER A 134 6.43 -1.16 19.65
C SER A 134 5.58 -2.42 19.66
N ASP A 135 6.14 -3.53 20.11
CA ASP A 135 5.49 -4.83 20.30
C ASP A 135 4.27 -4.81 21.25
N ASP A 136 3.72 -3.65 21.55
CA ASP A 136 2.57 -3.42 22.41
C ASP A 136 1.39 -2.86 21.61
N GLU A 137 0.44 -3.77 21.32
CA GLU A 137 -0.96 -3.51 20.99
C GLU A 137 -1.26 -2.89 19.61
N ALA A 138 -1.04 -3.65 18.54
CA ALA A 138 -1.86 -3.43 17.35
C ALA A 138 -3.32 -3.70 17.73
N LEU A 139 -4.16 -2.64 17.77
CA LEU A 139 -5.60 -2.76 18.08
C LEU A 139 -6.34 -3.75 17.18
N ILE A 140 -5.76 -4.09 16.02
CA ILE A 140 -6.26 -5.13 15.14
C ILE A 140 -5.10 -6.04 14.76
N SER A 141 -5.19 -7.31 15.09
CA SER A 141 -4.19 -8.32 14.73
C SER A 141 -4.74 -9.28 13.68
N VAL A 142 -3.85 -9.74 12.80
CA VAL A 142 -4.15 -10.73 11.77
C VAL A 142 -3.08 -11.81 11.84
N THR A 143 -3.50 -13.05 12.01
CA THR A 143 -2.61 -14.22 12.05
C THR A 143 -3.12 -15.29 11.09
N ALA A 144 -2.20 -16.12 10.58
CA ALA A 144 -2.53 -17.33 9.86
C ALA A 144 -2.21 -18.53 10.77
N GLU A 145 -3.24 -19.30 11.12
CA GLU A 145 -3.12 -20.43 12.01
C GLU A 145 -3.95 -21.62 11.47
N ASN A 146 -3.36 -22.80 11.41
CA ASN A 146 -4.04 -24.05 11.01
C ASN A 146 -4.81 -23.95 9.67
N GLY A 147 -4.23 -23.28 8.68
CA GLY A 147 -4.88 -23.11 7.38
C GLY A 147 -6.00 -22.05 7.35
N ASN A 148 -6.18 -21.28 8.41
CA ASN A 148 -7.19 -20.23 8.53
C ASN A 148 -6.55 -18.86 8.75
N ILE A 149 -7.29 -17.80 8.41
CA ILE A 149 -6.91 -16.42 8.75
C ILE A 149 -7.77 -15.96 9.92
N LYS A 150 -7.12 -15.58 11.01
CA LYS A 150 -7.78 -15.05 12.21
C LYS A 150 -7.54 -13.55 12.30
N VAL A 151 -8.62 -12.79 12.47
CA VAL A 151 -8.58 -11.33 12.68
C VAL A 151 -9.15 -11.02 14.05
N VAL A 152 -8.37 -10.36 14.90
CA VAL A 152 -8.80 -9.88 16.22
C VAL A 152 -8.85 -8.36 16.17
N ASN A 153 -10.01 -7.80 16.45
CA ASN A 153 -10.21 -6.35 16.53
C ASN A 153 -10.41 -5.95 17.99
N ALA A 154 -9.38 -5.43 18.63
CA ALA A 154 -9.42 -4.90 20.00
C ALA A 154 -9.81 -3.41 20.05
N SER A 155 -10.15 -2.79 18.89
CA SER A 155 -10.56 -1.39 18.85
C SER A 155 -12.03 -1.21 19.27
N ALA A 156 -12.39 0.01 19.64
CA ALA A 156 -13.75 0.38 20.02
C ALA A 156 -14.73 0.55 18.83
N SER A 157 -14.24 0.38 17.60
CA SER A 157 -15.02 0.51 16.36
C SER A 157 -14.94 -0.76 15.54
N SER A 158 -15.98 -1.07 14.76
CA SER A 158 -15.91 -2.18 13.79
C SER A 158 -14.84 -1.90 12.72
N CYS A 159 -14.28 -2.98 12.14
CA CYS A 159 -13.26 -2.92 11.11
C CYS A 159 -13.72 -3.69 9.88
N SER A 160 -13.70 -3.05 8.72
CA SER A 160 -13.85 -3.71 7.43
C SER A 160 -12.55 -4.41 7.05
N VAL A 161 -12.64 -5.68 6.68
CA VAL A 161 -11.52 -6.53 6.30
C VAL A 161 -11.71 -6.96 4.85
N PHE A 162 -10.71 -6.69 4.03
CA PHE A 162 -10.65 -7.11 2.63
C PHE A 162 -9.46 -8.05 2.47
N ILE A 163 -9.70 -9.22 1.92
CA ILE A 163 -8.67 -10.23 1.67
C ILE A 163 -8.56 -10.44 0.16
N ALA A 164 -7.35 -10.31 -0.36
CA ALA A 164 -7.01 -10.61 -1.74
C ALA A 164 -5.88 -11.65 -1.80
N ASP A 165 -5.81 -12.40 -2.89
CA ASP A 165 -4.67 -13.28 -3.17
C ASP A 165 -3.43 -12.46 -3.60
N GLU A 166 -2.30 -13.13 -3.81
CA GLU A 166 -1.05 -12.51 -4.28
C GLU A 166 -1.15 -11.80 -5.63
N LYS A 167 -2.19 -12.12 -6.43
CA LYS A 167 -2.47 -11.51 -7.73
C LYS A 167 -3.41 -10.32 -7.63
N GLY A 168 -3.89 -10.02 -6.40
CA GLY A 168 -4.83 -8.95 -6.13
C GLY A 168 -6.29 -9.32 -6.41
N ASN A 169 -6.61 -10.59 -6.67
CA ASN A 169 -8.00 -11.01 -6.82
C ASN A 169 -8.69 -11.02 -5.45
N PRO A 170 -9.92 -10.47 -5.35
CA PRO A 170 -10.65 -10.46 -4.10
C PRO A 170 -11.05 -11.89 -3.69
N VAL A 171 -10.68 -12.29 -2.47
CA VAL A 171 -11.02 -13.60 -1.89
C VAL A 171 -12.19 -13.47 -0.92
N ARG A 172 -12.15 -12.48 -0.03
CA ARG A 172 -13.18 -12.28 0.98
C ARG A 172 -13.30 -10.82 1.42
N ARG A 173 -14.51 -10.43 1.77
CA ARG A 173 -14.80 -9.19 2.49
C ARG A 173 -15.68 -9.49 3.67
N LEU A 174 -15.35 -8.93 4.85
CA LEU A 174 -16.14 -9.09 6.06
C LEU A 174 -15.98 -7.86 6.97
N GLU A 175 -16.81 -7.79 7.99
CA GLU A 175 -16.72 -6.78 9.04
C GLU A 175 -16.46 -7.47 10.38
N VAL A 176 -15.40 -7.07 11.08
CA VAL A 176 -15.09 -7.53 12.43
C VAL A 176 -15.58 -6.47 13.42
N LYS A 177 -16.50 -6.85 14.30
CA LYS A 177 -17.07 -5.94 15.29
C LYS A 177 -16.01 -5.41 16.26
N ALA A 178 -16.32 -4.28 16.91
CA ALA A 178 -15.52 -3.76 18.01
C ALA A 178 -15.29 -4.83 19.07
N ASN A 179 -14.05 -4.97 19.56
CA ASN A 179 -13.62 -5.98 20.51
C ASN A 179 -13.99 -7.43 20.09
N GLY A 180 -14.04 -7.68 18.77
CA GLY A 180 -14.46 -8.94 18.18
C GLY A 180 -13.31 -9.73 17.56
N THR A 181 -13.58 -11.01 17.30
CA THR A 181 -12.68 -11.90 16.59
C THR A 181 -13.44 -12.63 15.50
N GLU A 182 -12.86 -12.70 14.30
CA GLU A 182 -13.39 -13.49 13.19
C GLU A 182 -12.31 -14.46 12.70
N THR A 183 -12.74 -15.68 12.38
CA THR A 183 -11.88 -16.70 11.77
C THR A 183 -12.40 -16.99 10.36
N ILE A 184 -11.54 -16.82 9.38
CA ILE A 184 -11.85 -17.06 7.97
C ILE A 184 -11.31 -18.45 7.62
N GLU A 185 -12.23 -19.38 7.46
CA GLU A 185 -11.95 -20.77 7.14
C GLU A 185 -12.03 -21.02 5.62
N GLY A 186 -11.45 -22.13 5.19
CA GLY A 186 -11.51 -22.58 3.81
C GLY A 186 -10.65 -21.76 2.85
N ILE A 187 -9.62 -21.12 3.37
CA ILE A 187 -8.61 -20.40 2.60
C ILE A 187 -7.55 -21.42 2.13
N SER A 188 -7.26 -21.45 0.84
CA SER A 188 -6.20 -22.29 0.28
C SER A 188 -4.83 -21.87 0.80
N SER A 189 -3.84 -22.77 0.79
CA SER A 189 -2.46 -22.39 1.07
C SER A 189 -1.99 -21.34 0.05
N GLY A 190 -1.31 -20.29 0.52
CA GLY A 190 -0.86 -19.19 -0.30
C GLY A 190 -0.56 -17.93 0.47
N VAL A 191 -0.17 -16.88 -0.25
CA VAL A 191 0.08 -15.55 0.29
C VAL A 191 -1.16 -14.68 0.06
N TYR A 192 -1.57 -13.97 1.09
CA TYR A 192 -2.75 -13.10 1.07
C TYR A 192 -2.43 -11.71 1.54
N VAL A 193 -3.00 -10.73 0.88
CA VAL A 193 -2.96 -9.32 1.26
C VAL A 193 -4.28 -8.97 1.94
N ILE A 194 -4.20 -8.44 3.16
CA ILE A 194 -5.35 -8.12 3.99
C ILE A 194 -5.36 -6.62 4.27
N ARG A 195 -6.39 -5.93 3.82
CA ARG A 195 -6.63 -4.54 4.16
C ARG A 195 -7.62 -4.46 5.31
N LEU A 196 -7.25 -3.70 6.34
CA LEU A 196 -8.01 -3.44 7.55
C LEU A 196 -8.42 -1.96 7.55
N GLN A 197 -9.71 -1.67 7.60
CA GLN A 197 -10.19 -0.29 7.49
C GLN A 197 -11.30 0.01 8.51
N ASN A 198 -11.08 1.05 9.33
CA ASN A 198 -12.11 1.69 10.15
C ASN A 198 -11.81 3.20 10.26
N ALA A 199 -12.53 3.93 11.14
CA ALA A 199 -12.34 5.36 11.31
C ALA A 199 -10.93 5.76 11.81
N ALA A 200 -10.20 4.84 12.44
CA ALA A 200 -8.88 5.08 13.07
C ALA A 200 -7.74 4.28 12.41
N VAL A 201 -8.06 3.22 11.66
CA VAL A 201 -7.09 2.30 11.07
C VAL A 201 -7.38 2.15 9.58
N ASP A 202 -6.38 2.37 8.75
CA ASP A 202 -6.33 1.90 7.36
C ASP A 202 -4.94 1.26 7.18
N ASP A 203 -4.89 -0.06 7.31
CA ASP A 203 -3.66 -0.84 7.37
C ASP A 203 -3.73 -2.01 6.37
N ILE A 204 -2.58 -2.37 5.81
CA ILE A 204 -2.44 -3.49 4.89
C ILE A 204 -1.42 -4.45 5.45
N ARG A 205 -1.81 -5.72 5.57
CA ARG A 205 -0.96 -6.80 6.07
C ARG A 205 -0.87 -7.93 5.06
N GLN A 206 0.26 -8.60 5.07
CA GLN A 206 0.46 -9.83 4.33
C GLN A 206 0.51 -11.00 5.31
N VAL A 207 -0.21 -12.08 5.00
CA VAL A 207 -0.15 -13.33 5.75
C VAL A 207 0.08 -14.49 4.81
N THR A 208 0.84 -15.48 5.28
CA THR A 208 1.04 -16.74 4.55
C THR A 208 0.23 -17.84 5.23
N VAL A 209 -0.73 -18.40 4.50
CA VAL A 209 -1.50 -19.56 4.95
C VAL A 209 -0.77 -20.82 4.51
N GLY A 210 -0.29 -21.61 5.47
CA GLY A 210 0.34 -22.90 5.21
C GLY A 210 -0.68 -23.95 4.80
N GLY A 211 -0.26 -24.91 3.96
CA GLY A 211 -1.02 -26.13 3.74
C GLY A 211 -0.94 -27.05 4.97
N ASN A 212 -2.03 -27.71 5.29
CA ASN A 212 -2.05 -28.84 6.23
C ASN A 212 -1.31 -30.04 5.65
#